data_e173b70303a0b92dac38d564109e3dfa
#
_entry.id   e173b70303a0b92dac38d564109e3dfa
#
_cell.length_a   1.000
_cell.length_b   1.000
_cell.length_c   1.000
_cell.angle_alpha   90.00
_cell.angle_beta   90.00
_cell.angle_gamma   90.00
#
_symmetry.space_group_name_H-M   'P 1'
#
loop_
_entity.id
_entity.type
_entity.pdbx_description
1 polymer ?
#
loop_
_entity_poly.entity_id
_entity_poly.type
_entity_poly.pdbx_seq_one_letter_code
_entity_poly.pdbx_strand_id
1 'polypeptide(L)'
;MTTENKFGKTSEVRLETELRDGKAVLSDVFFTAPFKVMLPFYLREDFMQVMVLSASAGIMEGDVQKFDIHVNPGTSLEYLSQAYEKIHKMKEGMARRETRIVVEPDAYLKYAPLPTIPFKDSAFENHLEIELKEKTSRLLFQEILSCGRAACGEAFAYRFYHNHVAVREEGNLIYLDNTRYDPKLFEMSGTGMYEGFTHLLNLVFFNIEKSESWMSEVRELLDETPEIEGGVTRIASGDAAVRILLSLIHISEPTRL
;
A
#
# COMPACT_ATOMS: atom_id res chain seq x y z
N MET A 1 24.64 -4.20 -30.96
CA MET A 1 23.27 -4.71 -31.00
C MET A 1 22.76 -4.64 -29.57
N THR A 2 22.01 -3.60 -29.24
CA THR A 2 21.30 -3.50 -27.98
C THR A 2 20.16 -4.52 -28.03
N THR A 3 20.25 -5.58 -27.25
CA THR A 3 19.14 -6.50 -27.03
C THR A 3 18.01 -5.70 -26.37
N GLU A 4 16.97 -5.37 -27.13
CA GLU A 4 15.73 -4.85 -26.59
C GLU A 4 15.28 -5.76 -25.45
N ASN A 5 15.13 -5.17 -24.26
CA ASN A 5 14.68 -5.90 -23.08
C ASN A 5 13.21 -6.31 -23.33
N LYS A 6 12.98 -7.58 -23.62
CA LYS A 6 11.64 -8.14 -23.92
C LYS A 6 10.70 -8.13 -22.72
N PHE A 7 11.16 -7.70 -21.55
CA PHE A 7 10.44 -7.79 -20.28
C PHE A 7 9.92 -6.46 -19.74
N GLY A 8 10.36 -5.30 -20.21
CA GLY A 8 9.84 -4.02 -19.72
C GLY A 8 8.51 -3.65 -20.38
N LYS A 9 7.40 -3.78 -19.66
CA LYS A 9 6.07 -3.40 -20.15
C LYS A 9 5.45 -2.36 -19.23
N THR A 10 4.73 -1.40 -19.81
CA THR A 10 3.82 -0.54 -19.06
C THR A 10 2.48 -1.25 -18.93
N SER A 11 2.00 -1.37 -17.70
CA SER A 11 0.68 -1.92 -17.38
C SER A 11 -0.11 -0.89 -16.59
N GLU A 12 -1.40 -0.78 -16.86
CA GLU A 12 -2.24 0.29 -16.34
C GLU A 12 -3.50 -0.26 -15.68
N VAL A 13 -3.94 0.42 -14.61
CA VAL A 13 -5.24 0.23 -13.97
C VAL A 13 -5.84 1.60 -13.74
N ARG A 14 -7.09 1.80 -14.16
CA ARG A 14 -7.89 2.98 -13.81
C ARG A 14 -9.20 2.55 -13.20
N LEU A 15 -9.53 3.16 -12.08
CA LEU A 15 -10.77 2.94 -11.35
C LEU A 15 -11.41 4.29 -11.03
N GLU A 16 -12.67 4.44 -11.36
CA GLU A 16 -13.46 5.59 -10.95
C GLU A 16 -14.77 5.12 -10.34
N THR A 17 -15.16 5.72 -9.22
CA THR A 17 -16.40 5.40 -8.53
C THR A 17 -17.49 6.42 -8.84
N GLU A 18 -18.73 6.04 -8.66
CA GLU A 18 -19.89 6.94 -8.78
C GLU A 18 -20.96 6.52 -7.78
N LEU A 19 -21.66 7.48 -7.19
CA LEU A 19 -22.85 7.22 -6.41
C LEU A 19 -24.07 7.26 -7.33
N ARG A 20 -24.71 6.10 -7.55
CA ARG A 20 -25.89 5.97 -8.41
C ARG A 20 -27.04 5.40 -7.60
N ASP A 21 -28.11 6.18 -7.44
CA ASP A 21 -29.29 5.82 -6.65
C ASP A 21 -28.95 5.37 -5.21
N GLY A 22 -27.99 6.05 -4.57
CA GLY A 22 -27.53 5.73 -3.22
C GLY A 22 -26.56 4.53 -3.12
N LYS A 23 -26.22 3.92 -4.26
CA LYS A 23 -25.29 2.81 -4.34
C LYS A 23 -23.97 3.23 -4.97
N ALA A 24 -22.84 2.87 -4.34
CA ALA A 24 -21.53 3.04 -4.94
C ALA A 24 -21.34 2.06 -6.10
N VAL A 25 -20.92 2.55 -7.26
CA VAL A 25 -20.62 1.71 -8.45
C VAL A 25 -19.30 2.15 -9.05
N LEU A 26 -18.68 1.29 -9.86
CA LEU A 26 -17.57 1.69 -10.72
C LEU A 26 -18.14 2.34 -11.98
N SER A 27 -17.84 3.61 -12.21
CA SER A 27 -18.25 4.37 -13.40
C SER A 27 -17.29 4.19 -14.57
N ASP A 28 -15.97 4.11 -14.29
CA ASP A 28 -14.93 3.76 -15.26
C ASP A 28 -14.02 2.68 -14.70
N VAL A 29 -13.72 1.70 -15.54
CA VAL A 29 -12.78 0.61 -15.24
C VAL A 29 -11.96 0.33 -16.48
N PHE A 30 -10.67 0.60 -16.39
CA PHE A 30 -9.72 0.26 -17.44
C PHE A 30 -8.54 -0.51 -16.84
N PHE A 31 -8.10 -1.54 -17.51
CA PHE A 31 -6.88 -2.25 -17.15
C PHE A 31 -6.22 -2.91 -18.35
N THR A 32 -4.92 -3.05 -18.26
CA THR A 32 -4.12 -3.81 -19.23
C THR A 32 -3.48 -5.01 -18.56
N ALA A 33 -3.17 -6.04 -19.35
CA ALA A 33 -2.44 -7.20 -18.84
C ALA A 33 -1.12 -6.74 -18.16
N PRO A 34 -0.74 -7.34 -17.03
CA PRO A 34 -1.31 -8.56 -16.43
C PRO A 34 -2.47 -8.32 -15.45
N PHE A 35 -2.95 -7.08 -15.30
CA PHE A 35 -3.98 -6.76 -14.34
C PHE A 35 -5.38 -7.21 -14.80
N LYS A 36 -6.21 -7.50 -13.83
CA LYS A 36 -7.64 -7.74 -14.00
C LYS A 36 -8.38 -7.17 -12.79
N VAL A 37 -9.37 -6.34 -13.04
CA VAL A 37 -10.27 -5.84 -12.01
C VAL A 37 -11.43 -6.81 -11.84
N MET A 38 -11.64 -7.27 -10.62
CA MET A 38 -12.75 -8.17 -10.30
C MET A 38 -14.05 -7.37 -10.13
N LEU A 39 -15.18 -8.05 -10.31
CA LEU A 39 -16.47 -7.42 -10.01
C LEU A 39 -16.50 -6.95 -8.55
N PRO A 40 -17.04 -5.75 -8.28
CA PRO A 40 -17.12 -5.24 -6.93
C PRO A 40 -17.92 -6.16 -6.01
N PHE A 41 -17.42 -6.33 -4.80
CA PHE A 41 -18.15 -6.93 -3.70
C PHE A 41 -18.68 -5.83 -2.78
N TYR A 42 -19.89 -5.95 -2.26
CA TYR A 42 -20.51 -4.91 -1.45
C TYR A 42 -20.55 -5.32 0.01
N LEU A 43 -19.88 -4.54 0.85
CA LEU A 43 -19.95 -4.63 2.30
C LEU A 43 -21.22 -3.95 2.82
N ARG A 44 -21.62 -2.84 2.17
CA ARG A 44 -22.85 -2.08 2.29
C ARG A 44 -23.17 -1.47 0.92
N GLU A 45 -24.35 -0.91 0.72
CA GLU A 45 -24.72 -0.32 -0.57
C GLU A 45 -23.79 0.84 -0.98
N ASP A 46 -23.39 1.67 -0.03
CA ASP A 46 -22.48 2.81 -0.21
C ASP A 46 -20.98 2.43 -0.12
N PHE A 47 -20.65 1.19 0.24
CA PHE A 47 -19.28 0.73 0.46
C PHE A 47 -18.96 -0.53 -0.34
N MET A 48 -18.24 -0.35 -1.42
CA MET A 48 -17.78 -1.45 -2.27
C MET A 48 -16.31 -1.81 -2.03
N GLN A 49 -16.02 -3.08 -2.18
CA GLN A 49 -14.68 -3.63 -2.19
C GLN A 49 -14.30 -4.01 -3.62
N VAL A 50 -13.18 -3.53 -4.11
CA VAL A 50 -12.64 -3.82 -5.43
C VAL A 50 -11.29 -4.52 -5.30
N MET A 51 -11.20 -5.71 -5.89
CA MET A 51 -9.99 -6.49 -5.92
C MET A 51 -9.33 -6.40 -7.30
N VAL A 52 -8.06 -6.00 -7.30
CA VAL A 52 -7.22 -5.99 -8.50
C VAL A 52 -6.29 -7.19 -8.46
N LEU A 53 -6.52 -8.11 -9.40
CA LEU A 53 -5.73 -9.32 -9.57
C LEU A 53 -4.57 -9.06 -10.55
N SER A 54 -3.37 -9.51 -10.20
CA SER A 54 -2.24 -9.60 -11.14
C SER A 54 -2.08 -11.04 -11.63
N ALA A 55 -2.39 -11.28 -12.91
CA ALA A 55 -2.24 -12.59 -13.55
C ALA A 55 -0.80 -12.79 -14.07
N SER A 56 0.19 -12.52 -13.24
CA SER A 56 1.62 -12.70 -13.55
C SER A 56 2.34 -13.37 -12.39
N ALA A 57 3.56 -13.83 -12.64
CA ALA A 57 4.43 -14.35 -11.57
C ALA A 57 4.89 -13.26 -10.60
N GLY A 58 4.80 -12.00 -10.99
CA GLY A 58 5.22 -10.81 -10.25
C GLY A 58 5.80 -9.74 -11.16
N ILE A 59 6.45 -8.75 -10.56
CA ILE A 59 7.05 -7.60 -11.22
C ILE A 59 8.45 -7.98 -11.71
N MET A 60 8.74 -7.67 -12.97
CA MET A 60 9.99 -8.00 -13.65
C MET A 60 10.81 -6.74 -13.95
N GLU A 61 12.08 -6.94 -14.29
CA GLU A 61 12.98 -5.85 -14.67
C GLU A 61 12.43 -5.03 -15.84
N GLY A 62 12.38 -3.71 -15.65
CA GLY A 62 11.88 -2.75 -16.63
C GLY A 62 10.37 -2.57 -16.62
N ASP A 63 9.62 -3.29 -15.79
CA ASP A 63 8.17 -3.08 -15.68
C ASP A 63 7.85 -1.71 -15.12
N VAL A 64 6.83 -1.09 -15.69
CA VAL A 64 6.23 0.15 -15.21
C VAL A 64 4.75 -0.13 -14.97
N GLN A 65 4.31 0.06 -13.75
CA GLN A 65 2.91 -0.10 -13.37
C GLN A 65 2.31 1.27 -13.06
N LYS A 66 1.17 1.57 -13.66
CA LYS A 66 0.45 2.83 -13.44
C LYS A 66 -0.94 2.57 -12.90
N PHE A 67 -1.25 3.21 -11.79
CA PHE A 67 -2.57 3.14 -11.18
C PHE A 67 -3.15 4.54 -11.05
N ASP A 68 -4.40 4.70 -11.47
CA ASP A 68 -5.18 5.93 -11.30
C ASP A 68 -6.51 5.56 -10.64
N ILE A 69 -6.73 6.03 -9.42
CA ILE A 69 -7.91 5.71 -8.62
C ILE A 69 -8.59 7.01 -8.22
N HIS A 70 -9.83 7.17 -8.66
CA HIS A 70 -10.66 8.33 -8.35
C HIS A 70 -11.90 7.91 -7.58
N VAL A 71 -11.98 8.33 -6.33
CA VAL A 71 -13.11 8.04 -5.43
C VAL A 71 -13.99 9.26 -5.37
N ASN A 72 -15.10 9.22 -6.11
CA ASN A 72 -16.04 10.34 -6.30
C ASN A 72 -16.90 10.60 -5.05
N PRO A 73 -17.50 11.82 -4.94
CA PRO A 73 -18.20 12.26 -3.74
C PRO A 73 -19.25 11.26 -3.24
N GLY A 74 -19.31 11.07 -1.93
CA GLY A 74 -20.30 10.22 -1.26
C GLY A 74 -20.09 8.72 -1.45
N THR A 75 -19.03 8.28 -2.15
CA THR A 75 -18.71 6.86 -2.32
C THR A 75 -17.68 6.36 -1.35
N SER A 76 -17.75 5.07 -1.00
CA SER A 76 -16.74 4.40 -0.19
C SER A 76 -16.16 3.22 -0.95
N LEU A 77 -14.83 3.17 -1.05
CA LEU A 77 -14.08 2.15 -1.77
C LEU A 77 -13.06 1.49 -0.85
N GLU A 78 -13.05 0.16 -0.82
CA GLU A 78 -11.90 -0.61 -0.36
C GLU A 78 -11.15 -1.19 -1.56
N TYR A 79 -9.89 -0.78 -1.71
CA TYR A 79 -8.98 -1.34 -2.70
C TYR A 79 -8.16 -2.47 -2.09
N LEU A 80 -8.19 -3.63 -2.73
CA LEU A 80 -7.36 -4.79 -2.38
C LEU A 80 -6.57 -5.27 -3.60
N SER A 81 -5.38 -5.79 -3.38
CA SER A 81 -4.63 -6.54 -4.39
C SER A 81 -4.79 -8.05 -4.18
N GLN A 82 -4.61 -8.84 -5.24
CA GLN A 82 -4.47 -10.29 -5.18
C GLN A 82 -3.40 -10.73 -6.19
N ALA A 83 -2.37 -11.48 -5.75
CA ALA A 83 -2.01 -11.94 -4.42
C ALA A 83 -0.95 -11.01 -3.82
N TYR A 84 -0.07 -11.51 -2.94
CA TYR A 84 1.12 -10.78 -2.50
C TYR A 84 1.95 -10.32 -3.69
N GLU A 85 2.45 -9.11 -3.59
CA GLU A 85 3.19 -8.50 -4.67
C GLU A 85 4.64 -8.95 -4.66
N LYS A 86 5.03 -9.72 -5.65
CA LYS A 86 6.37 -10.31 -5.77
C LYS A 86 7.21 -9.48 -6.72
N ILE A 87 8.32 -8.95 -6.25
CA ILE A 87 9.27 -8.23 -7.08
C ILE A 87 10.42 -9.19 -7.39
N HIS A 88 10.51 -9.65 -8.64
CA HIS A 88 11.50 -10.62 -9.04
C HIS A 88 12.91 -10.05 -9.13
N LYS A 89 13.90 -10.94 -9.09
CA LYS A 89 15.31 -10.56 -9.28
C LYS A 89 15.53 -9.84 -10.61
N MET A 90 16.42 -8.86 -10.58
CA MET A 90 16.81 -8.04 -11.74
C MET A 90 18.30 -8.05 -11.89
N LYS A 91 18.79 -7.93 -13.13
CA LYS A 91 20.25 -7.93 -13.37
C LYS A 91 20.86 -6.58 -13.03
N GLU A 92 20.48 -5.53 -13.74
CA GLU A 92 21.05 -4.19 -13.62
C GLU A 92 19.96 -3.12 -13.50
N GLY A 93 18.82 -3.33 -14.14
CA GLY A 93 17.67 -2.43 -14.15
C GLY A 93 16.88 -2.44 -12.85
N MET A 94 15.73 -1.82 -12.88
CA MET A 94 14.74 -1.79 -11.81
C MET A 94 13.33 -1.83 -12.43
N ALA A 95 12.31 -1.98 -11.59
CA ALA A 95 10.92 -1.73 -11.96
C ALA A 95 10.35 -0.60 -11.10
N ARG A 96 9.23 -0.03 -11.54
CA ARG A 96 8.59 1.06 -10.80
C ARG A 96 7.08 0.98 -10.85
N ARG A 97 6.46 1.56 -9.84
CA ARG A 97 5.02 1.83 -9.78
C ARG A 97 4.79 3.32 -9.60
N GLU A 98 3.85 3.83 -10.35
CA GLU A 98 3.31 5.18 -10.24
C GLU A 98 1.83 5.05 -9.91
N THR A 99 1.42 5.49 -8.73
CA THR A 99 0.02 5.45 -8.30
C THR A 99 -0.45 6.86 -8.01
N ARG A 100 -1.54 7.24 -8.61
CA ARG A 100 -2.26 8.48 -8.31
C ARG A 100 -3.62 8.16 -7.75
N ILE A 101 -3.96 8.77 -6.63
CA ILE A 101 -5.25 8.61 -5.98
C ILE A 101 -5.86 9.98 -5.73
N VAL A 102 -7.14 10.13 -6.05
CA VAL A 102 -7.92 11.31 -5.70
C VAL A 102 -9.12 10.85 -4.88
N VAL A 103 -9.30 11.45 -3.71
CA VAL A 103 -10.45 11.22 -2.84
C VAL A 103 -11.24 12.51 -2.74
N GLU A 104 -12.44 12.52 -3.30
CA GLU A 104 -13.33 13.67 -3.37
C GLU A 104 -14.01 13.94 -2.01
N PRO A 105 -14.67 15.10 -1.84
CA PRO A 105 -15.41 15.41 -0.62
C PRO A 105 -16.44 14.33 -0.27
N ASP A 106 -16.60 14.07 1.03
CA ASP A 106 -17.50 13.07 1.59
C ASP A 106 -17.25 11.63 1.14
N ALA A 107 -16.14 11.38 0.43
CA ALA A 107 -15.71 10.06 0.01
C ALA A 107 -14.82 9.38 1.07
N TYR A 108 -14.77 8.05 0.99
CA TYR A 108 -13.88 7.24 1.83
C TYR A 108 -13.10 6.23 0.99
N LEU A 109 -11.79 6.23 1.15
CA LEU A 109 -10.93 5.19 0.60
C LEU A 109 -10.25 4.40 1.72
N LYS A 110 -10.39 3.07 1.68
CA LYS A 110 -9.50 2.15 2.35
C LYS A 110 -8.55 1.56 1.31
N TYR A 111 -7.32 2.06 1.26
CA TYR A 111 -6.27 1.54 0.38
C TYR A 111 -5.44 0.51 1.14
N ALA A 112 -5.70 -0.78 0.89
CA ALA A 112 -5.15 -1.89 1.66
C ALA A 112 -4.59 -3.00 0.75
N PRO A 113 -3.55 -2.72 -0.07
CA PRO A 113 -2.90 -3.76 -0.86
C PRO A 113 -2.28 -4.83 0.05
N LEU A 114 -2.18 -6.05 -0.47
CA LEU A 114 -1.49 -7.15 0.20
C LEU A 114 0.03 -6.89 0.25
N PRO A 115 0.76 -7.61 1.13
CA PRO A 115 2.19 -7.41 1.32
C PRO A 115 3.04 -7.47 0.04
N THR A 116 4.02 -6.57 -0.03
CA THR A 116 5.08 -6.59 -1.05
C THR A 116 6.26 -7.42 -0.60
N ILE A 117 6.71 -8.33 -1.45
CA ILE A 117 7.82 -9.25 -1.19
C ILE A 117 8.95 -9.01 -2.21
N PRO A 118 9.99 -8.24 -1.86
CA PRO A 118 11.14 -8.05 -2.71
C PRO A 118 12.05 -9.29 -2.68
N PHE A 119 12.24 -9.95 -3.83
CA PHE A 119 13.11 -11.09 -3.95
C PHE A 119 14.58 -10.68 -3.99
N LYS A 120 15.48 -11.63 -3.79
CA LYS A 120 16.92 -11.39 -3.93
C LYS A 120 17.23 -10.68 -5.25
N ASP A 121 18.14 -9.70 -5.20
CA ASP A 121 18.61 -8.87 -6.32
C ASP A 121 17.51 -8.03 -6.99
N SER A 122 16.31 -7.91 -6.42
CA SER A 122 15.27 -7.00 -6.92
C SER A 122 15.60 -5.53 -6.64
N ALA A 123 15.07 -4.63 -7.47
CA ALA A 123 15.19 -3.19 -7.32
C ALA A 123 13.87 -2.53 -7.73
N PHE A 124 13.27 -1.75 -6.84
CA PHE A 124 11.93 -1.22 -7.07
C PHE A 124 11.76 0.19 -6.53
N GLU A 125 11.03 0.99 -7.29
CA GLU A 125 10.57 2.31 -6.87
C GLU A 125 9.04 2.35 -6.84
N ASN A 126 8.49 2.70 -5.68
CA ASN A 126 7.06 2.94 -5.48
C ASN A 126 6.84 4.44 -5.31
N HIS A 127 6.07 5.05 -6.21
CA HIS A 127 5.62 6.43 -6.13
C HIS A 127 4.12 6.47 -5.98
N LEU A 128 3.64 6.97 -4.84
CA LEU A 128 2.23 7.10 -4.53
C LEU A 128 1.90 8.55 -4.15
N GLU A 129 1.09 9.18 -4.97
CA GLU A 129 0.56 10.52 -4.74
C GLU A 129 -0.93 10.44 -4.44
N ILE A 130 -1.35 10.94 -3.28
CA ILE A 130 -2.74 10.95 -2.85
C ILE A 130 -3.18 12.39 -2.62
N GLU A 131 -4.29 12.77 -3.22
CA GLU A 131 -4.93 14.06 -3.04
C GLU A 131 -6.27 13.87 -2.32
N LEU A 132 -6.37 14.40 -1.12
CA LEU A 132 -7.63 14.57 -0.39
C LEU A 132 -8.16 15.96 -0.73
N LYS A 133 -9.32 16.03 -1.37
CA LYS A 133 -9.84 17.30 -1.90
C LYS A 133 -10.29 18.26 -0.82
N GLU A 134 -10.83 17.72 0.27
CA GLU A 134 -11.28 18.47 1.43
C GLU A 134 -11.09 17.67 2.72
N LYS A 135 -11.34 18.29 3.86
CA LYS A 135 -11.32 17.63 5.18
C LYS A 135 -12.40 16.57 5.37
N THR A 136 -13.40 16.55 4.51
CA THR A 136 -14.41 15.47 4.48
C THR A 136 -13.96 14.25 3.68
N SER A 137 -12.86 14.37 2.91
CA SER A 137 -12.22 13.26 2.21
C SER A 137 -11.49 12.37 3.21
N ARG A 138 -11.89 11.12 3.36
CA ARG A 138 -11.37 10.20 4.38
C ARG A 138 -10.51 9.12 3.74
N LEU A 139 -9.37 8.81 4.38
CA LEU A 139 -8.44 7.79 3.90
C LEU A 139 -7.91 6.93 5.04
N LEU A 140 -8.02 5.61 4.87
CA LEU A 140 -7.19 4.63 5.55
C LEU A 140 -6.15 4.12 4.55
N PHE A 141 -4.90 4.45 4.78
CA PHE A 141 -3.77 3.98 3.99
C PHE A 141 -3.06 2.85 4.72
N GLN A 142 -2.85 1.72 4.03
CA GLN A 142 -2.09 0.59 4.51
C GLN A 142 -0.98 0.23 3.54
N GLU A 143 0.18 -0.10 4.07
CA GLU A 143 1.30 -0.68 3.32
C GLU A 143 2.01 -1.72 4.18
N ILE A 144 2.36 -2.85 3.57
CA ILE A 144 3.12 -3.92 4.24
C ILE A 144 4.31 -4.29 3.36
N LEU A 145 5.51 -4.15 3.90
CA LEU A 145 6.75 -4.53 3.24
C LEU A 145 7.39 -5.69 3.98
N SER A 146 7.66 -6.81 3.28
CA SER A 146 8.39 -7.93 3.85
C SER A 146 9.90 -7.76 3.69
N CYS A 147 10.67 -8.45 4.53
CA CYS A 147 12.13 -8.54 4.40
C CYS A 147 12.60 -9.30 3.14
N GLY A 148 11.69 -9.89 2.38
CA GLY A 148 11.95 -10.78 1.25
C GLY A 148 11.48 -12.21 1.52
N ARG A 149 12.04 -13.19 0.81
CA ARG A 149 11.70 -14.61 0.98
C ARG A 149 12.46 -15.24 2.14
N ALA A 150 12.12 -14.88 3.38
CA ALA A 150 12.80 -15.36 4.58
C ALA A 150 12.88 -16.90 4.64
N ALA A 151 11.78 -17.60 4.29
CA ALA A 151 11.74 -19.06 4.25
C ALA A 151 12.71 -19.69 3.22
N CYS A 152 13.20 -18.92 2.25
CA CYS A 152 14.18 -19.33 1.25
C CYS A 152 15.61 -18.85 1.60
N GLY A 153 15.82 -18.25 2.77
CA GLY A 153 17.10 -17.66 3.16
C GLY A 153 17.45 -16.36 2.42
N GLU A 154 16.44 -15.64 1.91
CA GLU A 154 16.62 -14.42 1.14
C GLU A 154 16.08 -13.18 1.90
N ALA A 155 16.25 -13.13 3.22
CA ALA A 155 15.92 -11.95 3.99
C ALA A 155 16.89 -10.81 3.66
N PHE A 156 16.34 -9.61 3.34
CA PHE A 156 17.10 -8.40 2.99
C PHE A 156 18.14 -8.60 1.88
N ALA A 157 17.86 -9.50 0.94
CA ALA A 157 18.76 -9.82 -0.17
C ALA A 157 18.46 -9.01 -1.44
N TYR A 158 17.47 -8.13 -1.43
CA TYR A 158 17.17 -7.22 -2.52
C TYR A 158 18.21 -6.10 -2.64
N ARG A 159 18.29 -5.44 -3.80
CA ARG A 159 19.23 -4.32 -4.01
C ARG A 159 18.71 -3.05 -3.32
N PHE A 160 17.47 -2.69 -3.55
CA PHE A 160 16.76 -1.64 -2.83
C PHE A 160 15.25 -1.73 -3.05
N TYR A 161 14.52 -1.16 -2.10
CA TYR A 161 13.11 -0.79 -2.23
C TYR A 161 12.98 0.68 -1.84
N HIS A 162 12.61 1.53 -2.78
CA HIS A 162 12.39 2.96 -2.54
C HIS A 162 10.90 3.23 -2.49
N ASN A 163 10.44 3.72 -1.35
CA ASN A 163 9.06 4.09 -1.12
C ASN A 163 8.93 5.60 -1.06
N HIS A 164 8.11 6.16 -1.91
CA HIS A 164 7.71 7.56 -1.88
C HIS A 164 6.19 7.63 -1.82
N VAL A 165 5.65 8.07 -0.68
CA VAL A 165 4.22 8.26 -0.45
C VAL A 165 4.00 9.70 -0.02
N ALA A 166 3.29 10.47 -0.83
CA ALA A 166 2.91 11.83 -0.50
C ALA A 166 1.38 11.95 -0.42
N VAL A 167 0.88 12.50 0.68
CA VAL A 167 -0.54 12.81 0.84
C VAL A 167 -0.70 14.32 0.96
N ARG A 168 -1.55 14.87 0.12
CA ARG A 168 -1.93 16.28 0.12
C ARG A 168 -3.39 16.43 0.52
N GLU A 169 -3.68 17.51 1.23
CA GLU A 169 -5.04 17.93 1.53
C GLU A 169 -5.20 19.36 1.03
N GLU A 170 -6.19 19.60 0.17
CA GLU A 170 -6.40 20.92 -0.46
C GLU A 170 -5.11 21.46 -1.10
N GLY A 171 -4.32 20.58 -1.73
CA GLY A 171 -3.03 20.90 -2.34
C GLY A 171 -1.83 21.00 -1.37
N ASN A 172 -2.06 21.06 -0.05
CA ASN A 172 -1.01 21.16 0.95
C ASN A 172 -0.47 19.78 1.33
N LEU A 173 0.84 19.62 1.37
CA LEU A 173 1.47 18.37 1.80
C LEU A 173 1.25 18.18 3.32
N ILE A 174 0.52 17.12 3.70
CA ILE A 174 0.22 16.76 5.08
C ILE A 174 0.96 15.51 5.58
N TYR A 175 1.43 14.67 4.65
CA TYR A 175 2.21 13.49 4.96
C TYR A 175 3.21 13.20 3.84
N LEU A 176 4.43 12.81 4.23
CA LEU A 176 5.46 12.35 3.32
C LEU A 176 6.23 11.19 3.96
N ASP A 177 6.20 10.03 3.31
CA ASP A 177 7.16 8.96 3.53
C ASP A 177 8.05 8.86 2.30
N ASN A 178 9.35 9.07 2.47
CA ASN A 178 10.35 8.97 1.42
C ASN A 178 11.51 8.12 1.94
N THR A 179 11.26 6.82 2.03
CA THR A 179 12.18 5.86 2.63
C THR A 179 12.80 4.96 1.57
N ARG A 180 14.13 4.87 1.57
CA ARG A 180 14.86 3.93 0.75
C ARG A 180 15.47 2.83 1.62
N TYR A 181 14.93 1.64 1.48
CA TYR A 181 15.47 0.43 2.10
C TYR A 181 16.56 -0.13 1.19
N ASP A 182 17.82 -0.04 1.63
CA ASP A 182 18.99 -0.47 0.88
C ASP A 182 19.89 -1.30 1.79
N PRO A 183 19.81 -2.64 1.71
CA PRO A 183 20.56 -3.54 2.60
C PRO A 183 22.08 -3.46 2.46
N LYS A 184 22.60 -2.81 1.42
CA LYS A 184 24.04 -2.57 1.29
C LYS A 184 24.51 -1.35 2.09
N LEU A 185 23.59 -0.43 2.37
CA LEU A 185 23.88 0.82 3.08
C LEU A 185 23.52 0.74 4.55
N PHE A 186 22.53 -0.09 4.90
CA PHE A 186 21.96 -0.16 6.24
C PHE A 186 21.87 -1.61 6.73
N GLU A 187 22.13 -1.82 8.02
CA GLU A 187 21.84 -3.08 8.69
C GLU A 187 20.33 -3.22 8.93
N MET A 188 19.66 -3.87 7.98
CA MET A 188 18.19 -3.93 7.96
C MET A 188 17.58 -4.69 9.15
N SER A 189 18.33 -5.60 9.79
CA SER A 189 17.92 -6.31 11.01
C SER A 189 18.23 -5.54 12.29
N GLY A 190 18.93 -4.41 12.19
CA GLY A 190 19.37 -3.62 13.34
C GLY A 190 18.25 -2.78 13.97
N THR A 191 18.62 -2.13 15.08
CA THR A 191 17.73 -1.24 15.86
C THR A 191 17.17 -0.09 15.03
N GLY A 192 15.88 0.16 15.13
CA GLY A 192 15.16 1.19 14.38
C GLY A 192 14.86 0.80 12.93
N MET A 193 15.18 -0.43 12.52
CA MET A 193 14.83 -1.01 11.22
C MET A 193 13.81 -2.15 11.41
N TYR A 194 14.17 -3.39 11.13
CA TYR A 194 13.26 -4.53 11.30
C TYR A 194 13.42 -5.29 12.61
N GLU A 195 14.49 -5.06 13.37
CA GLU A 195 14.75 -5.61 14.72
C GLU A 195 14.53 -7.13 14.86
N GLY A 196 14.84 -7.87 13.80
CA GLY A 196 14.62 -9.32 13.76
C GLY A 196 13.24 -9.75 13.23
N PHE A 197 12.32 -8.84 13.07
CA PHE A 197 11.01 -9.10 12.44
C PHE A 197 11.14 -9.23 10.91
N THR A 198 10.10 -9.76 10.28
CA THR A 198 10.11 -10.04 8.84
C THR A 198 9.24 -9.10 8.01
N HIS A 199 8.35 -8.35 8.64
CA HIS A 199 7.42 -7.44 7.98
C HIS A 199 7.31 -6.12 8.74
N LEU A 200 7.16 -5.06 7.96
CA LEU A 200 6.84 -3.72 8.43
C LEU A 200 5.47 -3.32 7.88
N LEU A 201 4.55 -3.01 8.77
CA LEU A 201 3.22 -2.48 8.47
C LEU A 201 3.19 -0.99 8.80
N ASN A 202 2.73 -0.19 7.85
CA ASN A 202 2.34 1.20 8.04
C ASN A 202 0.84 1.33 7.86
N LEU A 203 0.16 1.92 8.86
CA LEU A 203 -1.24 2.33 8.79
C LEU A 203 -1.31 3.82 9.05
N VAL A 204 -1.97 4.56 8.18
CA VAL A 204 -2.17 6.00 8.36
C VAL A 204 -3.64 6.34 8.14
N PHE A 205 -4.18 7.12 9.05
CA PHE A 205 -5.60 7.47 9.13
C PHE A 205 -5.73 8.97 8.90
N PHE A 206 -6.35 9.38 7.79
CA PHE A 206 -6.60 10.79 7.46
C PHE A 206 -8.10 11.10 7.53
N ASN A 207 -8.44 12.15 8.25
CA ASN A 207 -9.81 12.65 8.41
C ASN A 207 -10.81 11.58 8.89
N ILE A 208 -10.32 10.54 9.57
CA ILE A 208 -11.15 9.50 10.18
C ILE A 208 -11.38 9.86 11.63
N GLU A 209 -12.65 9.96 12.01
CA GLU A 209 -13.05 10.24 13.38
C GLU A 209 -12.55 9.13 14.33
N LYS A 210 -11.96 9.54 15.43
CA LYS A 210 -11.38 8.65 16.45
C LYS A 210 -11.85 9.13 17.83
N SER A 211 -12.12 8.19 18.74
CA SER A 211 -12.38 8.51 20.13
C SER A 211 -11.14 9.17 20.78
N GLU A 212 -11.33 9.89 21.87
CA GLU A 212 -10.21 10.47 22.64
C GLU A 212 -9.28 9.37 23.20
N SER A 213 -9.82 8.21 23.53
CA SER A 213 -9.10 7.04 24.06
C SER A 213 -8.41 6.19 22.98
N TRP A 214 -8.76 6.37 21.70
CA TRP A 214 -8.31 5.49 20.62
C TRP A 214 -6.79 5.23 20.60
N MET A 215 -5.98 6.27 20.77
CA MET A 215 -4.52 6.10 20.76
C MET A 215 -4.02 5.30 21.97
N SER A 216 -4.68 5.43 23.11
CA SER A 216 -4.33 4.65 24.31
C SER A 216 -4.74 3.20 24.15
N GLU A 217 -5.91 2.95 23.58
CA GLU A 217 -6.40 1.60 23.24
C GLU A 217 -5.48 0.90 22.24
N VAL A 218 -5.01 1.62 21.21
CA VAL A 218 -4.05 1.06 20.25
C VAL A 218 -2.71 0.73 20.92
N ARG A 219 -2.19 1.59 21.82
CA ARG A 219 -0.95 1.29 22.56
C ARG A 219 -1.11 0.06 23.44
N GLU A 220 -2.19 -0.01 24.20
CA GLU A 220 -2.49 -1.16 25.06
C GLU A 220 -2.55 -2.45 24.24
N LEU A 221 -3.24 -2.43 23.10
CA LEU A 221 -3.31 -3.57 22.18
C LEU A 221 -1.92 -3.97 21.66
N LEU A 222 -1.07 -3.02 21.30
CA LEU A 222 0.30 -3.29 20.86
C LEU A 222 1.14 -3.89 21.98
N ASP A 223 1.05 -3.33 23.20
CA ASP A 223 1.79 -3.78 24.38
C ASP A 223 1.34 -5.20 24.85
N GLU A 224 0.06 -5.53 24.67
CA GLU A 224 -0.50 -6.84 24.99
C GLU A 224 -0.20 -7.92 23.95
N THR A 225 0.33 -7.57 22.78
CA THR A 225 0.61 -8.53 21.70
C THR A 225 2.11 -8.83 21.63
N PRO A 226 2.60 -9.90 22.28
CA PRO A 226 4.04 -10.12 22.51
C PRO A 226 4.86 -10.45 21.25
N GLU A 227 4.22 -10.67 20.12
CA GLU A 227 4.87 -11.13 18.88
C GLU A 227 4.98 -10.00 17.83
N ILE A 228 4.64 -8.77 18.24
CA ILE A 228 4.78 -7.57 17.42
C ILE A 228 5.47 -6.48 18.23
N GLU A 229 6.10 -5.55 17.53
CA GLU A 229 6.53 -4.28 18.09
C GLU A 229 5.94 -3.15 17.28
N GLY A 230 5.47 -2.11 17.95
CA GLY A 230 4.83 -1.02 17.22
C GLY A 230 4.57 0.22 18.06
N GLY A 231 4.13 1.24 17.37
CA GLY A 231 3.78 2.49 18.01
C GLY A 231 2.72 3.25 17.23
N VAL A 232 1.98 4.07 17.95
CA VAL A 232 1.00 5.00 17.40
C VAL A 232 1.40 6.43 17.70
N THR A 233 1.31 7.31 16.72
CA THR A 233 1.64 8.71 16.84
C THR A 233 0.60 9.60 16.16
N ARG A 234 0.46 10.83 16.64
CA ARG A 234 -0.25 11.88 15.89
C ARG A 234 0.67 12.47 14.87
N ILE A 235 0.15 12.74 13.69
CA ILE A 235 0.83 13.50 12.64
C ILE A 235 0.34 14.95 12.62
N ALA A 236 0.99 15.82 11.83
CA ALA A 236 0.80 17.27 11.90
C ALA A 236 -0.63 17.75 11.66
N SER A 237 -1.42 17.03 10.87
CA SER A 237 -2.84 17.32 10.60
C SER A 237 -3.79 17.00 11.76
N GLY A 238 -3.29 16.40 12.86
CA GLY A 238 -4.12 15.85 13.95
C GLY A 238 -4.58 14.40 13.69
N ASP A 239 -4.23 13.86 12.56
CA ASP A 239 -4.43 12.47 12.17
C ASP A 239 -3.45 11.53 12.87
N ALA A 240 -3.53 10.24 12.57
CA ALA A 240 -2.71 9.24 13.26
C ALA A 240 -1.99 8.30 12.31
N ALA A 241 -0.78 7.91 12.70
CA ALA A 241 -0.03 6.85 12.05
C ALA A 241 0.30 5.76 13.07
N VAL A 242 0.19 4.50 12.62
CA VAL A 242 0.58 3.31 13.37
C VAL A 242 1.64 2.58 12.54
N ARG A 243 2.76 2.24 13.17
CA ARG A 243 3.81 1.47 12.55
C ARG A 243 4.06 0.22 13.38
N ILE A 244 4.07 -0.95 12.73
CA ILE A 244 4.17 -2.23 13.41
C ILE A 244 5.22 -3.10 12.70
N LEU A 245 6.12 -3.67 13.50
CA LEU A 245 7.00 -4.76 13.10
C LEU A 245 6.35 -6.09 13.50
N LEU A 246 6.30 -7.04 12.58
CA LEU A 246 5.66 -8.32 12.80
C LEU A 246 6.31 -9.45 12.00
N SER A 247 6.05 -10.69 12.40
CA SER A 247 6.51 -11.88 11.69
C SER A 247 5.37 -12.59 10.97
N LEU A 248 5.68 -13.36 9.94
CA LEU A 248 4.77 -13.95 8.95
C LEU A 248 3.54 -14.67 9.53
N ILE A 249 3.67 -15.23 10.73
CA ILE A 249 2.64 -16.04 11.36
C ILE A 249 1.37 -15.22 11.67
N HIS A 250 1.49 -13.89 11.76
CA HIS A 250 0.39 -12.99 12.13
C HIS A 250 -0.33 -12.38 10.92
N ILE A 251 0.24 -12.46 9.71
CA ILE A 251 -0.39 -11.94 8.49
C ILE A 251 -1.47 -12.88 7.96
N SER A 252 -1.44 -14.16 8.35
CA SER A 252 -2.39 -15.17 7.86
C SER A 252 -3.78 -15.09 8.50
N GLU A 253 -3.95 -14.28 9.56
CA GLU A 253 -5.26 -14.06 10.19
C GLU A 253 -5.65 -12.58 10.20
N PRO A 254 -6.16 -12.02 9.08
CA PRO A 254 -6.58 -10.61 9.02
C PRO A 254 -7.91 -10.31 9.73
N THR A 255 -8.35 -11.15 10.63
CA THR A 255 -9.69 -11.14 11.16
C THR A 255 -9.75 -10.96 12.65
N ARG A 256 -9.31 -9.85 13.18
CA ARG A 256 -9.78 -9.33 14.49
C ARG A 256 -9.14 -7.99 14.84
N LEU A 257 -9.37 -6.99 13.96
CA LEU A 257 -9.26 -5.59 14.36
C LEU A 257 -10.52 -4.86 13.93
#